data_3fafb8a61dbb45352d81946f4c2137c3
#
_entry.id   3fafb8a61dbb45352d81946f4c2137c3
#
_cell.length_a   1.000
_cell.length_b   1.000
_cell.length_c   1.000
_cell.angle_alpha   90.00
_cell.angle_beta   90.00
_cell.angle_gamma   90.00
#
_symmetry.space_group_name_H-M   'P 1'
#
loop_
_entity.id
_entity.type
_entity.pdbx_description
1 polymer ?
#
loop_
_entity_poly.entity_id
_entity_poly.type
_entity_poly.pdbx_seq_one_letter_code
_entity_poly.pdbx_strand_id
1 'polypeptide(L)'
;MLATYEAERRPIAAGVLCVLARHLIEQGLAPEAAQEAQERVRRDIFNLDYNYRGSTLAIEHRQRSALVRAGDRAPDAVITLAGGRKVRLFDLLKEPTFTAIWLNGEKNYRKGGVGNDLAESCKTYVAVPVSRETLGDVYDVYAVGRDDDNLLLIRPDGYVALLSGVDGRIRDDLKVFARSAGLGNLA
;
A
#
# COMPACT_ATOMS: atom_id res chain seq x y z
N MET A 1 15.72 6.35 6.26
CA MET A 1 15.40 5.22 5.35
C MET A 1 15.99 3.88 5.83
N LEU A 2 17.29 3.73 6.17
CA LEU A 2 17.82 2.42 6.63
C LEU A 2 17.20 1.93 7.96
N ALA A 3 16.98 2.81 8.93
CA ALA A 3 16.37 2.44 10.21
C ALA A 3 14.93 1.95 10.09
N THR A 4 14.14 2.55 9.20
CA THR A 4 12.77 2.11 8.92
C THR A 4 12.75 0.77 8.18
N TYR A 5 13.70 0.55 7.26
CA TYR A 5 13.87 -0.72 6.57
C TYR A 5 14.17 -1.87 7.55
N GLU A 6 15.09 -1.66 8.49
CA GLU A 6 15.41 -2.67 9.51
C GLU A 6 14.21 -2.98 10.40
N ALA A 7 13.51 -1.94 10.89
CA ALA A 7 12.33 -2.09 11.73
C ALA A 7 11.19 -2.88 11.05
N GLU A 8 11.02 -2.71 9.74
CA GLU A 8 10.01 -3.42 8.97
C GLU A 8 10.43 -4.85 8.60
N ARG A 9 11.67 -5.05 8.13
CA ARG A 9 12.12 -6.32 7.57
C ARG A 9 12.53 -7.34 8.62
N ARG A 10 13.09 -6.89 9.75
CA ARG A 10 13.57 -7.79 10.80
C ARG A 10 12.47 -8.69 11.39
N PRO A 11 11.27 -8.18 11.75
CA PRO A 11 10.19 -9.04 12.23
C PRO A 11 9.73 -10.08 11.21
N ILE A 12 9.66 -9.69 9.94
CA ILE A 12 9.26 -10.59 8.84
C ILE A 12 10.31 -11.69 8.65
N ALA A 13 11.59 -11.33 8.58
CA ALA A 13 12.67 -12.29 8.45
C ALA A 13 12.71 -13.28 9.62
N ALA A 14 12.51 -12.80 10.84
CA ALA A 14 12.41 -13.66 12.02
C ALA A 14 11.23 -14.63 11.91
N GLY A 15 10.06 -14.15 11.45
CA GLY A 15 8.88 -14.98 11.22
C GLY A 15 9.14 -16.09 10.19
N VAL A 16 9.75 -15.76 9.05
CA VAL A 16 10.13 -16.74 8.01
C VAL A 16 11.11 -17.78 8.56
N LEU A 17 12.13 -17.35 9.29
CA LEU A 17 13.09 -18.26 9.90
C LEU A 17 12.45 -19.21 10.92
N CYS A 18 11.52 -18.72 11.74
CA CYS A 18 10.76 -19.55 12.68
C CYS A 18 9.91 -20.61 11.95
N VAL A 19 9.26 -20.26 10.85
CA VAL A 19 8.46 -21.19 10.03
C VAL A 19 9.37 -22.25 9.42
N LEU A 20 10.51 -21.85 8.85
CA LEU A 20 11.49 -22.78 8.27
C LEU A 20 12.09 -23.72 9.33
N ALA A 21 12.48 -23.20 10.49
CA ALA A 21 13.03 -24.01 11.58
C ALA A 21 12.02 -25.05 12.07
N ARG A 22 10.77 -24.64 12.28
CA ARG A 22 9.68 -25.54 12.66
C ARG A 22 9.51 -26.66 11.63
N HIS A 23 9.48 -26.31 10.35
CA HIS A 23 9.31 -27.27 9.26
C HIS A 23 10.45 -28.30 9.21
N LEU A 24 11.71 -27.87 9.38
CA LEU A 24 12.85 -28.79 9.44
C LEU A 24 12.76 -29.76 10.62
N ILE A 25 12.28 -29.29 11.78
CA ILE A 25 12.08 -30.14 12.95
C ILE A 25 10.96 -31.16 12.67
N GLU A 26 9.83 -30.71 12.11
CA GLU A 26 8.68 -31.57 11.80
C GLU A 26 9.04 -32.64 10.76
N GLN A 27 9.82 -32.30 9.72
CA GLN A 27 10.32 -33.27 8.73
C GLN A 27 11.26 -34.30 9.35
N GLY A 28 12.10 -33.90 10.29
CA GLY A 28 12.98 -34.81 10.99
C GLY A 28 12.26 -35.81 11.92
N LEU A 29 11.07 -35.42 12.42
CA LEU A 29 10.28 -36.22 13.35
C LEU A 29 9.23 -37.11 12.68
N ALA A 30 8.73 -36.74 11.49
CA ALA A 30 7.67 -37.42 10.79
C ALA A 30 7.81 -37.28 9.25
N PRO A 31 8.66 -38.10 8.62
CA PRO A 31 8.90 -38.00 7.17
C PRO A 31 7.66 -38.24 6.31
N GLU A 32 6.68 -39.00 6.81
CA GLU A 32 5.42 -39.31 6.10
C GLU A 32 4.48 -38.10 5.96
N ALA A 33 4.62 -37.10 6.85
CA ALA A 33 3.87 -35.84 6.79
C ALA A 33 4.57 -34.76 5.94
N ALA A 34 5.67 -35.08 5.31
CA ALA A 34 6.55 -34.11 4.64
C ALA A 34 5.86 -33.36 3.49
N GLN A 35 4.96 -34.00 2.74
CA GLN A 35 4.30 -33.33 1.61
C GLN A 35 3.31 -32.26 2.05
N GLU A 36 2.46 -32.55 3.04
CA GLU A 36 1.51 -31.55 3.56
C GLU A 36 2.21 -30.40 4.27
N ALA A 37 3.29 -30.71 5.02
CA ALA A 37 4.12 -29.74 5.67
C ALA A 37 4.84 -28.84 4.65
N GLN A 38 5.34 -29.40 3.55
CA GLN A 38 5.98 -28.65 2.46
C GLN A 38 5.01 -27.70 1.75
N GLU A 39 3.76 -28.10 1.56
CA GLU A 39 2.70 -27.24 1.02
C GLU A 39 2.33 -26.09 1.97
N ARG A 40 2.31 -26.34 3.29
CA ARG A 40 2.08 -25.29 4.30
C ARG A 40 3.23 -24.30 4.31
N VAL A 41 4.46 -24.76 4.36
CA VAL A 41 5.66 -23.89 4.32
C VAL A 41 5.70 -23.08 3.05
N ARG A 42 5.38 -23.70 1.91
CA ARG A 42 5.30 -23.00 0.63
C ARG A 42 4.25 -21.88 0.67
N ARG A 43 3.08 -22.12 1.24
CA ARG A 43 2.06 -21.10 1.46
C ARG A 43 2.57 -20.00 2.38
N ASP A 44 3.16 -20.34 3.51
CA ASP A 44 3.62 -19.39 4.52
C ASP A 44 4.83 -18.56 4.05
N ILE A 45 5.74 -19.14 3.25
CA ILE A 45 6.90 -18.43 2.70
C ILE A 45 6.53 -17.57 1.49
N PHE A 46 5.64 -18.07 0.61
CA PHE A 46 5.17 -17.33 -0.56
C PHE A 46 3.90 -16.54 -0.27
N ASN A 47 3.47 -16.52 0.99
CA ASN A 47 2.28 -15.79 1.38
C ASN A 47 2.51 -14.31 1.17
N LEU A 48 1.76 -13.72 0.26
CA LEU A 48 1.76 -12.29 -0.04
C LEU A 48 1.09 -11.46 1.07
N ASP A 49 0.74 -12.11 2.20
CA ASP A 49 0.06 -11.52 3.35
C ASP A 49 1.01 -10.79 4.31
N TYR A 50 2.32 -10.76 4.02
CA TYR A 50 3.23 -9.90 4.78
C TYR A 50 2.80 -8.44 4.66
N ASN A 51 2.63 -7.82 5.82
CA ASN A 51 2.24 -6.42 5.92
C ASN A 51 3.13 -5.66 6.89
N TYR A 52 3.12 -4.35 6.75
CA TYR A 52 3.84 -3.40 7.59
C TYR A 52 2.88 -2.47 8.34
N ARG A 53 1.69 -2.96 8.74
CA ARG A 53 0.64 -2.15 9.38
C ARG A 53 1.09 -1.42 10.64
N GLY A 54 2.12 -1.92 11.33
CA GLY A 54 2.71 -1.29 12.50
C GLY A 54 3.87 -0.35 12.21
N SER A 55 4.20 -0.12 10.94
CA SER A 55 5.31 0.75 10.54
C SER A 55 4.96 2.22 10.69
N THR A 56 5.98 3.04 11.00
CA THR A 56 5.87 4.51 10.93
C THR A 56 5.67 5.02 9.48
N LEU A 57 5.85 4.15 8.49
CA LEU A 57 5.58 4.41 7.07
C LEU A 57 4.22 3.90 6.61
N ALA A 58 3.33 3.55 7.54
CA ALA A 58 1.98 3.10 7.27
C ALA A 58 0.99 3.95 8.08
N ILE A 59 0.32 4.88 7.43
CA ILE A 59 -0.61 5.83 8.07
C ILE A 59 -2.03 5.53 7.60
N GLU A 60 -2.89 5.13 8.54
CA GLU A 60 -4.29 4.77 8.27
C GLU A 60 -5.21 5.47 9.28
N HIS A 61 -6.11 6.30 8.80
CA HIS A 61 -7.09 7.01 9.62
C HIS A 61 -8.54 6.64 9.34
N ARG A 62 -8.78 5.73 8.39
CA ARG A 62 -10.14 5.30 8.09
C ARG A 62 -10.71 4.51 9.26
N GLN A 63 -11.92 4.84 9.67
CA GLN A 63 -12.63 4.16 10.76
C GLN A 63 -13.21 2.80 10.33
N ARG A 64 -13.30 2.51 9.03
CA ARG A 64 -13.88 1.27 8.51
C ARG A 64 -12.84 0.16 8.50
N SER A 65 -13.27 -1.03 8.87
CA SER A 65 -12.53 -2.29 8.69
C SER A 65 -12.46 -2.62 7.20
N ALA A 66 -11.57 -1.96 6.47
CA ALA A 66 -11.30 -2.28 5.09
C ALA A 66 -10.38 -3.49 5.00
N LEU A 67 -10.56 -4.31 3.95
CA LEU A 67 -9.67 -5.44 3.67
C LEU A 67 -8.24 -4.97 3.42
N VAL A 68 -8.09 -3.86 2.68
CA VAL A 68 -6.79 -3.23 2.37
C VAL A 68 -6.55 -2.04 3.28
N ARG A 69 -5.40 -2.00 3.93
CA ARG A 69 -4.98 -0.95 4.86
C ARG A 69 -3.59 -0.42 4.52
N ALA A 70 -3.24 0.72 5.08
CA ALA A 70 -1.86 1.17 5.06
C ALA A 70 -0.94 0.12 5.71
N GLY A 71 0.18 -0.15 5.06
CA GLY A 71 1.11 -1.23 5.39
C GLY A 71 0.83 -2.55 4.67
N ASP A 72 -0.30 -2.71 4.00
CA ASP A 72 -0.57 -3.88 3.16
C ASP A 72 0.08 -3.72 1.79
N ARG A 73 0.34 -4.86 1.14
CA ARG A 73 0.67 -4.86 -0.27
C ARG A 73 -0.50 -4.29 -1.07
N ALA A 74 -0.23 -3.35 -1.97
CA ALA A 74 -1.24 -2.74 -2.81
C ALA A 74 -1.79 -3.79 -3.79
N PRO A 75 -3.08 -4.17 -3.72
CA PRO A 75 -3.68 -5.04 -4.71
C PRO A 75 -3.85 -4.29 -6.03
N ASP A 76 -3.76 -5.03 -7.12
CA ASP A 76 -3.99 -4.45 -8.43
C ASP A 76 -5.47 -4.06 -8.62
N ALA A 77 -5.70 -2.93 -9.25
CA ALA A 77 -7.04 -2.39 -9.47
C ALA A 77 -7.13 -1.66 -10.81
N VAL A 78 -8.33 -1.52 -11.33
CA VAL A 78 -8.58 -0.68 -12.50
C VAL A 78 -8.79 0.75 -12.05
N ILE A 79 -8.06 1.67 -12.66
CA ILE A 79 -8.12 3.11 -12.39
C ILE A 79 -8.58 3.81 -13.65
N THR A 80 -9.62 4.62 -13.54
CA THR A 80 -10.00 5.55 -14.61
C THR A 80 -9.38 6.90 -14.29
N LEU A 81 -8.41 7.31 -15.09
CA LEU A 81 -7.75 8.60 -14.96
C LEU A 81 -8.65 9.75 -15.44
N ALA A 82 -8.35 10.96 -14.99
CA ALA A 82 -8.94 12.17 -15.57
C ALA A 82 -8.72 12.17 -17.08
N GLY A 83 -9.82 12.32 -17.84
CA GLY A 83 -9.83 12.13 -19.30
C GLY A 83 -10.34 10.77 -19.78
N GLY A 84 -10.76 9.87 -18.86
CA GLY A 84 -11.48 8.63 -19.17
C GLY A 84 -10.60 7.43 -19.54
N ARG A 85 -9.26 7.58 -19.56
CA ARG A 85 -8.34 6.46 -19.84
C ARG A 85 -8.30 5.48 -18.67
N LYS A 86 -8.58 4.20 -18.95
CA LYS A 86 -8.46 3.11 -17.99
C LYS A 86 -7.05 2.54 -18.00
N VAL A 87 -6.48 2.34 -16.82
CA VAL A 87 -5.15 1.74 -16.59
C VAL A 87 -5.20 0.77 -15.41
N ARG A 88 -4.28 -0.16 -15.34
CA ARG A 88 -4.10 -0.97 -14.13
C ARG A 88 -3.17 -0.25 -13.17
N LEU A 89 -3.43 -0.42 -11.88
CA LEU A 89 -2.56 0.15 -10.84
C LEU A 89 -1.11 -0.29 -11.02
N PHE A 90 -0.87 -1.56 -11.26
CA PHE A 90 0.48 -2.09 -11.46
C PHE A 90 1.21 -1.49 -12.65
N ASP A 91 0.49 -0.99 -13.67
CA ASP A 91 1.10 -0.26 -14.78
C ASP A 91 1.65 1.11 -14.37
N LEU A 92 1.11 1.69 -13.31
CA LEU A 92 1.57 2.96 -12.75
C LEU A 92 2.77 2.78 -11.80
N LEU A 93 2.98 1.57 -11.25
CA LEU A 93 4.01 1.25 -10.26
C LEU A 93 5.32 0.73 -10.86
N LYS A 94 5.52 0.86 -12.18
CA LYS A 94 6.71 0.31 -12.87
C LYS A 94 8.02 0.98 -12.51
N GLU A 95 7.98 2.20 -12.01
CA GLU A 95 9.18 2.94 -11.64
C GLU A 95 9.40 2.89 -10.11
N PRO A 96 10.67 2.94 -9.64
CA PRO A 96 11.00 2.87 -8.22
C PRO A 96 10.77 4.22 -7.52
N THR A 97 9.59 4.81 -7.71
CA THR A 97 9.17 6.08 -7.12
C THR A 97 7.88 5.90 -6.33
N PHE A 98 7.63 6.79 -5.38
CA PHE A 98 6.32 6.87 -4.75
C PHE A 98 5.26 7.22 -5.79
N THR A 99 4.07 6.63 -5.64
CA THR A 99 2.92 6.88 -6.52
C THR A 99 1.76 7.39 -5.69
N ALA A 100 1.34 8.61 -5.95
CA ALA A 100 0.20 9.26 -5.31
C ALA A 100 -1.02 9.24 -6.24
N ILE A 101 -2.14 8.71 -5.78
CA ILE A 101 -3.39 8.64 -6.55
C ILE A 101 -4.48 9.37 -5.77
N TRP A 102 -4.94 10.47 -6.33
CA TRP A 102 -6.08 11.23 -5.82
C TRP A 102 -7.37 10.55 -6.29
N LEU A 103 -8.09 9.94 -5.38
CA LEU A 103 -9.38 9.32 -5.63
C LEU A 103 -10.46 10.37 -5.43
N ASN A 104 -11.21 10.70 -6.50
CA ASN A 104 -12.22 11.77 -6.56
C ASN A 104 -11.69 13.20 -6.28
N GLY A 105 -10.38 13.35 -6.21
CA GLY A 105 -9.70 14.56 -5.70
C GLY A 105 -9.40 15.63 -6.76
N GLU A 106 -10.05 15.66 -7.92
CA GLU A 106 -9.71 16.62 -8.99
C GLU A 106 -9.78 18.07 -8.49
N LYS A 107 -10.78 18.39 -7.66
CA LYS A 107 -10.96 19.73 -7.09
C LYS A 107 -9.83 20.08 -6.09
N ASN A 108 -9.41 19.12 -5.28
CA ASN A 108 -8.39 19.32 -4.26
C ASN A 108 -6.98 19.29 -4.85
N TYR A 109 -6.75 18.49 -5.88
CA TYR A 109 -5.51 18.50 -6.64
C TYR A 109 -5.28 19.86 -7.32
N ARG A 110 -6.33 20.43 -7.94
CA ARG A 110 -6.25 21.75 -8.62
C ARG A 110 -6.17 22.94 -7.66
N LYS A 111 -6.69 22.84 -6.44
CA LYS A 111 -6.70 23.94 -5.47
C LYS A 111 -5.35 24.27 -4.83
N GLY A 112 -4.31 23.53 -5.21
CA GLY A 112 -2.93 23.90 -4.96
C GLY A 112 -2.42 23.59 -3.54
N GLY A 113 -1.25 23.11 -3.45
CA GLY A 113 -0.45 22.95 -2.26
C GLY A 113 0.07 21.52 -2.11
N VAL A 114 -0.79 20.57 -1.75
CA VAL A 114 -0.35 19.19 -1.43
C VAL A 114 0.09 18.42 -2.68
N GLY A 115 -0.52 18.68 -3.84
CA GLY A 115 -0.15 18.05 -5.11
C GLY A 115 1.23 18.50 -5.61
N ASN A 116 1.57 19.77 -5.40
CA ASN A 116 2.88 20.33 -5.80
C ASN A 116 3.99 19.86 -4.86
N ASP A 117 3.71 19.77 -3.56
CA ASP A 117 4.69 19.34 -2.55
C ASP A 117 5.13 17.88 -2.77
N LEU A 118 4.24 17.05 -3.34
CA LEU A 118 4.55 15.67 -3.71
C LEU A 118 5.20 15.53 -5.10
N ALA A 119 5.03 16.50 -5.99
CA ALA A 119 5.36 16.37 -7.41
C ALA A 119 6.85 16.13 -7.68
N GLU A 120 7.75 16.61 -6.81
CA GLU A 120 9.20 16.40 -6.97
C GLU A 120 9.65 14.97 -6.56
N SER A 121 8.90 14.32 -5.66
CA SER A 121 9.28 13.03 -5.08
C SER A 121 8.34 11.89 -5.44
N CYS A 122 7.20 12.17 -6.07
CA CYS A 122 6.15 11.21 -6.36
C CYS A 122 5.59 11.39 -7.76
N LYS A 123 5.24 10.28 -8.40
CA LYS A 123 4.32 10.31 -9.55
C LYS A 123 2.90 10.51 -9.05
N THR A 124 2.22 11.51 -9.57
CA THR A 124 0.87 11.87 -9.15
C THR A 124 -0.15 11.64 -10.24
N TYR A 125 -1.24 10.97 -9.89
CA TYR A 125 -2.38 10.68 -10.76
C TYR A 125 -3.69 11.10 -10.12
N VAL A 126 -4.68 11.45 -10.94
CA VAL A 126 -6.04 11.73 -10.50
C VAL A 126 -6.96 10.66 -11.07
N ALA A 127 -7.61 9.92 -10.20
CA ALA A 127 -8.63 8.94 -10.55
C ALA A 127 -10.03 9.57 -10.44
N VAL A 128 -10.88 9.24 -11.39
CA VAL A 128 -12.28 9.66 -11.39
C VAL A 128 -13.19 8.44 -11.21
N PRO A 129 -14.27 8.55 -10.42
CA PRO A 129 -15.20 7.45 -10.26
C PRO A 129 -15.92 7.18 -11.60
N VAL A 130 -16.04 5.92 -11.96
CA VAL A 130 -16.90 5.47 -13.06
C VAL A 130 -18.13 4.80 -12.52
N SER A 131 -19.15 4.65 -13.37
CA SER A 131 -20.35 3.91 -13.01
C SER A 131 -20.00 2.50 -12.50
N ARG A 132 -20.81 1.95 -11.60
CA ARG A 132 -20.56 0.72 -10.80
C ARG A 132 -20.25 -0.58 -11.58
N GLU A 133 -20.19 -0.53 -12.88
CA GLU A 133 -20.09 -1.72 -13.74
C GLU A 133 -18.65 -2.21 -13.98
N THR A 134 -17.62 -1.57 -13.42
CA THR A 134 -16.24 -2.00 -13.63
C THR A 134 -15.78 -2.87 -12.48
N LEU A 135 -15.77 -4.18 -12.70
CA LEU A 135 -15.25 -5.15 -11.72
C LEU A 135 -13.77 -4.85 -11.43
N GLY A 136 -13.39 -4.80 -10.15
CA GLY A 136 -12.01 -4.52 -9.75
C GLY A 136 -11.61 -3.04 -9.83
N ASP A 137 -12.58 -2.14 -9.84
CA ASP A 137 -12.35 -0.70 -9.73
C ASP A 137 -11.63 -0.35 -8.43
N VAL A 138 -10.75 0.65 -8.47
CA VAL A 138 -9.94 1.08 -7.33
C VAL A 138 -10.77 1.47 -6.12
N TYR A 139 -11.94 2.06 -6.30
CA TYR A 139 -12.85 2.44 -5.21
C TYR A 139 -13.38 1.21 -4.46
N ASP A 140 -13.74 0.16 -5.18
CA ASP A 140 -14.26 -1.07 -4.59
C ASP A 140 -13.14 -1.88 -3.93
N VAL A 141 -11.97 -2.01 -4.60
CA VAL A 141 -10.82 -2.76 -4.09
C VAL A 141 -10.27 -2.14 -2.80
N TYR A 142 -10.20 -0.82 -2.74
CA TYR A 142 -9.68 -0.11 -1.58
C TYR A 142 -10.77 0.33 -0.59
N ALA A 143 -12.02 -0.04 -0.82
CA ALA A 143 -13.18 0.32 -0.01
C ALA A 143 -13.29 1.83 0.27
N VAL A 144 -13.12 2.63 -0.78
CA VAL A 144 -13.20 4.10 -0.75
C VAL A 144 -14.56 4.54 -1.31
N GLY A 145 -15.21 5.49 -0.65
CA GLY A 145 -16.45 6.09 -1.14
C GLY A 145 -16.20 6.83 -2.46
N ARG A 146 -17.14 6.71 -3.41
CA ARG A 146 -17.00 7.35 -4.74
C ARG A 146 -17.24 8.86 -4.67
N ASP A 147 -17.89 9.32 -3.58
CA ASP A 147 -18.16 10.74 -3.31
C ASP A 147 -17.13 11.34 -2.35
N ASP A 148 -16.27 10.52 -1.78
CA ASP A 148 -15.26 10.93 -0.80
C ASP A 148 -13.91 11.17 -1.50
N ASP A 149 -13.35 12.35 -1.27
CA ASP A 149 -11.97 12.63 -1.70
C ASP A 149 -10.99 11.86 -0.82
N ASN A 150 -10.12 11.09 -1.44
CA ASN A 150 -9.09 10.32 -0.73
C ASN A 150 -7.75 10.41 -1.44
N LEU A 151 -6.68 10.25 -0.67
CA LEU A 151 -5.34 10.07 -1.19
C LEU A 151 -4.85 8.66 -0.90
N LEU A 152 -4.50 7.93 -1.95
CA LEU A 152 -3.79 6.67 -1.89
C LEU A 152 -2.33 6.92 -2.26
N LEU A 153 -1.41 6.74 -1.31
CA LEU A 153 0.03 6.81 -1.52
C LEU A 153 0.63 5.41 -1.48
N ILE A 154 1.34 5.03 -2.53
CA ILE A 154 1.99 3.72 -2.65
C ILE A 154 3.50 3.91 -2.70
N ARG A 155 4.20 3.08 -1.94
CA ARG A 155 5.67 3.05 -1.85
C ARG A 155 6.27 2.38 -3.09
N PRO A 156 7.57 2.64 -3.38
CA PRO A 156 8.29 2.00 -4.49
C PRO A 156 8.34 0.47 -4.40
N ASP A 157 8.21 -0.10 -3.21
CA ASP A 157 8.18 -1.56 -2.97
C ASP A 157 6.76 -2.16 -3.09
N GLY A 158 5.77 -1.37 -3.50
CA GLY A 158 4.40 -1.82 -3.76
C GLY A 158 3.50 -1.92 -2.52
N TYR A 159 3.89 -1.33 -1.39
CA TYR A 159 3.04 -1.29 -0.19
C TYR A 159 2.31 0.05 -0.07
N VAL A 160 1.11 0.01 0.48
CA VAL A 160 0.32 1.22 0.77
C VAL A 160 0.96 1.97 1.93
N ALA A 161 1.42 3.19 1.67
CA ALA A 161 1.99 4.06 2.69
C ALA A 161 0.92 4.84 3.44
N LEU A 162 -0.02 5.42 2.69
CA LEU A 162 -1.08 6.24 3.24
C LEU A 162 -2.38 5.96 2.48
N LEU A 163 -3.46 5.84 3.23
CA LEU A 163 -4.81 5.88 2.67
C LEU A 163 -5.67 6.71 3.61
N SER A 164 -5.91 7.95 3.23
CA SER A 164 -6.53 8.96 4.07
C SER A 164 -7.60 9.72 3.31
N GLY A 165 -8.73 9.99 3.97
CA GLY A 165 -9.76 10.92 3.49
C GLY A 165 -9.28 12.37 3.53
N VAL A 166 -9.82 13.22 2.66
CA VAL A 166 -9.48 14.65 2.57
C VAL A 166 -10.22 15.46 3.64
N ASP A 167 -10.06 15.11 4.90
CA ASP A 167 -10.66 15.78 6.05
C ASP A 167 -9.77 16.89 6.67
N GLY A 168 -8.86 17.44 5.90
CA GLY A 168 -7.90 18.47 6.33
C GLY A 168 -6.59 17.92 6.92
N ARG A 169 -6.51 16.62 7.20
CA ARG A 169 -5.32 15.98 7.81
C ARG A 169 -4.27 15.51 6.81
N ILE A 170 -4.62 15.37 5.55
CA ILE A 170 -3.70 14.84 4.51
C ILE A 170 -2.35 15.53 4.53
N ARG A 171 -2.34 16.86 4.67
CA ARG A 171 -1.09 17.63 4.70
C ARG A 171 -0.22 17.26 5.91
N ASP A 172 -0.83 17.10 7.08
CA ASP A 172 -0.11 16.73 8.30
C ASP A 172 0.37 15.29 8.22
N ASP A 173 -0.45 14.38 7.70
CA ASP A 173 -0.10 12.98 7.46
C ASP A 173 1.08 12.86 6.48
N LEU A 174 1.06 13.61 5.40
CA LEU A 174 2.16 13.64 4.43
C LEU A 174 3.45 14.21 5.05
N LYS A 175 3.36 15.22 5.90
CA LYS A 175 4.52 15.73 6.63
C LYS A 175 5.10 14.70 7.60
N VAL A 176 4.24 14.00 8.33
CA VAL A 176 4.64 12.90 9.21
C VAL A 176 5.31 11.79 8.41
N PHE A 177 4.68 11.38 7.31
CA PHE A 177 5.22 10.38 6.41
C PHE A 177 6.58 10.78 5.83
N ALA A 178 6.70 11.99 5.30
CA ALA A 178 7.93 12.48 4.68
C ALA A 178 9.10 12.51 5.68
N ARG A 179 8.85 12.94 6.91
CA ARG A 179 9.86 12.90 8.00
C ARG A 179 10.31 11.47 8.28
N SER A 180 9.35 10.54 8.41
CA SER A 180 9.62 9.12 8.69
C SER A 180 10.36 8.45 7.53
N ALA A 181 10.04 8.81 6.30
CA ALA A 181 10.67 8.30 5.08
C ALA A 181 12.04 8.94 4.78
N GLY A 182 12.40 10.04 5.45
CA GLY A 182 13.61 10.80 5.19
C GLY A 182 13.58 11.53 3.84
N LEU A 183 12.39 11.95 3.40
CA LEU A 183 12.18 12.64 2.11
C LEU A 183 12.38 14.17 2.18
N GLY A 184 12.93 14.69 3.29
CA GLY A 184 13.10 16.12 3.49
C GLY A 184 11.80 16.83 3.93
N ASN A 185 11.81 18.14 3.99
CA ASN A 185 10.62 18.91 4.32
C ASN A 185 9.72 18.99 3.07
N LEU A 186 8.64 18.23 3.07
CA LEU A 186 7.47 18.59 2.29
C LEU A 186 6.88 19.84 2.97
N ALA A 187 7.08 20.99 2.37
CA ALA A 187 6.73 22.29 2.93
C ALA A 187 5.23 22.52 3.03
#